data_8a61d578a0e47e5da9b3f5becb16148e
#
_entry.id   8a61d578a0e47e5da9b3f5becb16148e
#
_cell.length_a   1.000
_cell.length_b   1.000
_cell.length_c   1.000
_cell.angle_alpha   90.00
_cell.angle_beta   90.00
_cell.angle_gamma   90.00
#
_symmetry.space_group_name_H-M   'P 1'
#
loop_
_entity.id
_entity.type
_entity.pdbx_description
1 polymer ?
#
loop_
_entity_poly.entity_id
_entity_poly.type
_entity_poly.pdbx_seq_one_letter_code
_entity_poly.pdbx_strand_id
1 'polypeptide(L)'
;MMFNFKVDAESSTTRARAGVIQTARGKVETPVFMPVGTQGTVKSLTPEELLSAGAQIILGNTYHLYLRPGCEVIDQFNGIHKFMNWKGPILTDSGGFQLFSLAKLAKISEEGATFQSHIDGTRHLLTPEKAVEIQICLGSDVIMCLDRCIQYPAEREHTRKALEITTRWAERCKTAWQSRSNGNAALFGIVQGGMFKDLRETAAESLIPFDFNGFAIGGLSVGEPVEIMLEMADHTLPKLPRAKPKYIMGVGTPENLIELVALGADMFDCVLPTRNARNGQVFSHQGTLNISNAKYRYDTNPLDPECTCYTCSNYSRAYLRHLYMAKELLAYRLNTLHNVYFFLNLMKQVREAIVKDEFESFRKNYYERRCYHERKS
;
A
#
# COMPACT_ATOMS: atom_id res chain seq x y z
N MET A 1 -0.48 -19.23 14.90
CA MET A 1 -1.65 -18.40 15.32
C MET A 1 -2.44 -18.09 14.08
N MET A 2 -3.76 -18.24 14.10
CA MET A 2 -4.63 -17.83 12.99
C MET A 2 -4.68 -16.30 12.89
N PHE A 3 -4.85 -15.80 11.66
CA PHE A 3 -5.08 -14.37 11.40
C PHE A 3 -6.32 -13.88 12.16
N ASN A 4 -6.19 -12.75 12.84
CA ASN A 4 -7.28 -12.11 13.57
C ASN A 4 -7.15 -10.59 13.49
N PHE A 5 -8.28 -9.88 13.52
CA PHE A 5 -8.34 -8.44 13.61
C PHE A 5 -9.24 -8.02 14.75
N LYS A 6 -8.77 -7.10 15.58
CA LYS A 6 -9.53 -6.53 16.69
C LYS A 6 -9.43 -5.01 16.64
N VAL A 7 -10.57 -4.34 16.73
CA VAL A 7 -10.64 -2.88 16.94
C VAL A 7 -10.51 -2.60 18.41
N ASP A 8 -9.58 -1.73 18.80
CA ASP A 8 -9.29 -1.35 20.18
C ASP A 8 -9.89 0.00 20.57
N ALA A 9 -9.95 0.96 19.60
CA ALA A 9 -10.52 2.29 19.80
C ALA A 9 -11.15 2.82 18.51
N GLU A 10 -12.12 3.71 18.64
CA GLU A 10 -12.79 4.39 17.54
C GLU A 10 -12.96 5.87 17.89
N SER A 11 -12.86 6.74 16.89
CA SER A 11 -13.15 8.16 17.03
C SER A 11 -14.64 8.39 17.28
N SER A 12 -14.97 9.28 18.22
CA SER A 12 -16.34 9.67 18.50
C SER A 12 -16.98 10.57 17.42
N THR A 13 -16.15 11.19 16.57
CA THR A 13 -16.58 12.21 15.59
C THR A 13 -16.45 11.78 14.13
N THR A 14 -15.65 10.74 13.85
CA THR A 14 -15.40 10.21 12.51
C THR A 14 -15.53 8.68 12.50
N ARG A 15 -15.29 8.05 11.34
CA ARG A 15 -15.20 6.58 11.26
C ARG A 15 -13.77 6.06 11.49
N ALA A 16 -12.83 6.92 11.87
CA ALA A 16 -11.47 6.52 12.18
C ALA A 16 -11.43 5.52 13.32
N ARG A 17 -10.62 4.48 13.16
CA ARG A 17 -10.48 3.42 14.16
C ARG A 17 -9.04 2.95 14.28
N ALA A 18 -8.67 2.55 15.48
CA ALA A 18 -7.40 1.92 15.79
C ALA A 18 -7.65 0.46 16.19
N GLY A 19 -6.86 -0.44 15.63
CA GLY A 19 -6.99 -1.87 15.89
C GLY A 19 -5.64 -2.58 15.82
N VAL A 20 -5.69 -3.91 15.90
CA VAL A 20 -4.52 -4.79 15.78
C VAL A 20 -4.86 -5.97 14.89
N ILE A 21 -4.05 -6.17 13.86
CA ILE A 21 -4.01 -7.39 13.06
C ILE A 21 -3.00 -8.32 13.69
N GLN A 22 -3.42 -9.54 14.04
CA GLN A 22 -2.54 -10.62 14.48
C GLN A 22 -2.23 -11.53 13.31
N THR A 23 -0.95 -11.70 13.00
CA THR A 23 -0.46 -12.67 12.01
C THR A 23 0.42 -13.73 12.67
N ALA A 24 0.81 -14.75 11.91
CA ALA A 24 1.77 -15.75 12.40
C ALA A 24 3.15 -15.14 12.73
N ARG A 25 3.51 -14.00 12.11
CA ARG A 25 4.81 -13.33 12.28
C ARG A 25 4.78 -12.07 13.12
N GLY A 26 3.69 -11.80 13.79
CA GLY A 26 3.62 -10.68 14.72
C GLY A 26 2.33 -9.86 14.60
N LYS A 27 2.28 -8.80 15.37
CA LYS A 27 1.18 -7.85 15.42
C LYS A 27 1.44 -6.70 14.47
N VAL A 28 0.37 -6.19 13.87
CA VAL A 28 0.37 -4.97 13.06
C VAL A 28 -0.69 -4.04 13.62
N GLU A 29 -0.27 -2.93 14.16
CA GLU A 29 -1.18 -1.88 14.67
C GLU A 29 -1.73 -1.05 13.52
N THR A 30 -3.05 -0.89 13.47
CA THR A 30 -3.73 -0.07 12.47
C THR A 30 -4.23 1.26 13.06
N PRO A 31 -4.37 2.33 12.24
CA PRO A 31 -4.06 2.39 10.81
C PRO A 31 -2.58 2.22 10.53
N VAL A 32 -2.24 1.60 9.40
CA VAL A 32 -0.85 1.27 9.04
C VAL A 32 -0.52 1.62 7.59
N PHE A 33 0.68 2.14 7.38
CA PHE A 33 1.28 2.29 6.05
C PHE A 33 2.28 1.15 5.80
N MET A 34 2.19 0.52 4.64
CA MET A 34 3.05 -0.57 4.19
C MET A 34 4.05 -0.06 3.17
N PRO A 35 5.34 0.08 3.51
CA PRO A 35 6.37 0.39 2.51
C PRO A 35 6.42 -0.68 1.41
N VAL A 36 6.51 -0.23 0.14
CA VAL A 36 6.46 -1.13 -1.02
C VAL A 36 7.84 -1.69 -1.34
N GLY A 37 7.96 -3.01 -1.19
CA GLY A 37 9.14 -3.82 -1.52
C GLY A 37 8.95 -4.62 -2.82
N THR A 38 8.84 -3.94 -3.97
CA THR A 38 8.45 -4.48 -5.28
C THR A 38 9.15 -5.78 -5.66
N GLN A 39 10.45 -5.88 -5.44
CA GLN A 39 11.29 -7.02 -5.82
C GLN A 39 11.99 -7.64 -4.60
N GLY A 40 11.26 -7.81 -3.50
CA GLY A 40 11.82 -8.29 -2.24
C GLY A 40 12.74 -7.25 -1.58
N THR A 41 12.57 -5.97 -1.88
CA THR A 41 13.29 -4.87 -1.24
C THR A 41 12.49 -3.57 -1.31
N VAL A 42 12.40 -2.85 -0.22
CA VAL A 42 12.00 -1.44 -0.22
C VAL A 42 13.21 -0.65 -0.74
N LYS A 43 13.02 0.01 -1.88
CA LYS A 43 14.15 0.57 -2.63
C LYS A 43 15.06 1.45 -1.78
N SER A 44 16.36 1.16 -1.85
CA SER A 44 17.45 1.86 -1.15
C SER A 44 17.53 1.67 0.37
N LEU A 45 16.71 0.79 0.97
CA LEU A 45 16.70 0.53 2.41
C LEU A 45 16.95 -0.94 2.72
N THR A 46 17.68 -1.18 3.82
CA THR A 46 17.83 -2.51 4.40
C THR A 46 16.63 -2.85 5.31
N PRO A 47 16.40 -4.14 5.62
CA PRO A 47 15.39 -4.54 6.61
C PRO A 47 15.59 -3.89 7.99
N GLU A 48 16.83 -3.72 8.43
CA GLU A 48 17.18 -3.10 9.71
C GLU A 48 16.78 -1.61 9.74
N GLU A 49 17.00 -0.89 8.64
CA GLU A 49 16.59 0.50 8.51
C GLU A 49 15.06 0.64 8.51
N LEU A 50 14.35 -0.30 7.88
CA LEU A 50 12.88 -0.33 7.91
C LEU A 50 12.34 -0.57 9.31
N LEU A 51 12.93 -1.52 10.05
CA LEU A 51 12.57 -1.78 11.45
C LEU A 51 12.86 -0.55 12.33
N SER A 52 14.02 0.08 12.16
CA SER A 52 14.39 1.31 12.88
C SER A 52 13.48 2.49 12.55
N ALA A 53 12.94 2.53 11.34
CA ALA A 53 11.94 3.52 10.91
C ALA A 53 10.52 3.22 11.45
N GLY A 54 10.30 2.04 12.05
CA GLY A 54 9.01 1.64 12.62
C GLY A 54 8.10 0.86 11.67
N ALA A 55 8.62 0.31 10.58
CA ALA A 55 7.83 -0.55 9.69
C ALA A 55 7.42 -1.84 10.40
N GLN A 56 6.11 -2.10 10.45
CA GLN A 56 5.54 -3.30 11.07
C GLN A 56 5.22 -4.37 10.03
N ILE A 57 4.87 -3.97 8.82
CA ILE A 57 4.52 -4.80 7.67
C ILE A 57 5.02 -4.13 6.40
N ILE A 58 5.40 -4.90 5.40
CA ILE A 58 5.77 -4.41 4.07
C ILE A 58 4.92 -5.07 3.00
N LEU A 59 4.88 -4.46 1.79
CA LEU A 59 4.19 -5.01 0.65
C LEU A 59 5.18 -5.52 -0.40
N GLY A 60 4.98 -6.75 -0.89
CA GLY A 60 5.67 -7.34 -2.04
C GLY A 60 4.78 -7.39 -3.27
N ASN A 61 5.35 -7.28 -4.47
CA ASN A 61 4.55 -7.39 -5.70
C ASN A 61 4.70 -8.77 -6.34
N THR A 62 3.61 -9.52 -6.36
CA THR A 62 3.53 -10.90 -6.86
C THR A 62 4.03 -11.03 -8.30
N TYR A 63 3.59 -10.15 -9.20
CA TYR A 63 4.02 -10.17 -10.60
C TYR A 63 5.55 -10.12 -10.75
N HIS A 64 6.20 -9.19 -10.06
CA HIS A 64 7.65 -9.03 -10.15
C HIS A 64 8.39 -10.20 -9.52
N LEU A 65 7.96 -10.67 -8.36
CA LEU A 65 8.59 -11.77 -7.64
C LEU A 65 8.40 -13.11 -8.36
N TYR A 66 7.27 -13.31 -9.04
CA TYR A 66 7.01 -14.47 -9.89
C TYR A 66 7.95 -14.52 -11.08
N LEU A 67 8.18 -13.39 -11.77
CA LEU A 67 9.08 -13.34 -12.92
C LEU A 67 10.56 -13.39 -12.51
N ARG A 68 10.90 -12.78 -11.38
CA ARG A 68 12.28 -12.73 -10.87
C ARG A 68 12.28 -12.44 -9.35
N PRO A 69 12.85 -13.31 -8.51
CA PRO A 69 13.70 -14.47 -8.87
C PRO A 69 12.92 -15.73 -9.29
N GLY A 70 11.57 -15.74 -9.13
CA GLY A 70 10.73 -16.91 -9.35
C GLY A 70 10.50 -17.73 -8.10
N CYS A 71 9.41 -18.51 -8.11
CA CYS A 71 9.01 -19.34 -6.97
C CYS A 71 10.05 -20.37 -6.58
N GLU A 72 10.72 -21.01 -7.58
CA GLU A 72 11.72 -22.03 -7.34
C GLU A 72 12.89 -21.55 -6.47
N VAL A 73 13.38 -20.33 -6.74
CA VAL A 73 14.46 -19.73 -5.95
C VAL A 73 13.97 -19.40 -4.55
N ILE A 74 12.79 -18.79 -4.41
CA ILE A 74 12.27 -18.38 -3.10
C ILE A 74 11.96 -19.59 -2.21
N ASP A 75 11.49 -20.69 -2.79
CA ASP A 75 11.20 -21.93 -2.07
C ASP A 75 12.46 -22.55 -1.45
N GLN A 76 13.64 -22.46 -2.11
CA GLN A 76 14.92 -22.89 -1.54
C GLN A 76 15.28 -22.14 -0.24
N PHE A 77 14.77 -20.91 -0.06
CA PHE A 77 14.95 -20.14 1.18
C PHE A 77 13.79 -20.33 2.18
N ASN A 78 12.82 -21.22 1.90
CA ASN A 78 11.58 -21.37 2.68
C ASN A 78 10.81 -20.05 2.81
N GLY A 79 10.68 -19.31 1.72
CA GLY A 79 9.86 -18.11 1.59
C GLY A 79 10.65 -16.80 1.51
N ILE A 80 9.94 -15.75 1.09
CA ILE A 80 10.50 -14.43 0.83
C ILE A 80 11.09 -13.77 2.09
N HIS A 81 10.57 -14.07 3.28
CA HIS A 81 11.07 -13.53 4.55
C HIS A 81 12.54 -13.86 4.78
N LYS A 82 12.92 -15.13 4.62
CA LYS A 82 14.31 -15.56 4.75
C LYS A 82 15.15 -15.08 3.57
N PHE A 83 14.58 -15.09 2.37
CA PHE A 83 15.26 -14.63 1.16
C PHE A 83 15.71 -13.18 1.29
N MET A 84 14.88 -12.28 1.84
CA MET A 84 15.21 -10.87 2.00
C MET A 84 15.63 -10.45 3.43
N ASN A 85 15.75 -11.40 4.36
CA ASN A 85 16.04 -11.17 5.78
C ASN A 85 15.03 -10.25 6.50
N TRP A 86 13.76 -10.28 6.09
CA TRP A 86 12.68 -9.55 6.76
C TRP A 86 11.99 -10.43 7.80
N LYS A 87 11.79 -9.92 9.03
CA LYS A 87 11.22 -10.70 10.13
C LYS A 87 9.75 -10.42 10.41
N GLY A 88 9.25 -9.28 9.95
CA GLY A 88 7.85 -8.88 10.12
C GLY A 88 6.91 -9.51 9.08
N PRO A 89 5.60 -9.27 9.20
CA PRO A 89 4.62 -9.68 8.21
C PRO A 89 4.88 -9.09 6.82
N ILE A 90 4.44 -9.82 5.79
CA ILE A 90 4.45 -9.38 4.39
C ILE A 90 3.05 -9.57 3.81
N LEU A 91 2.52 -8.50 3.20
CA LEU A 91 1.39 -8.59 2.29
C LEU A 91 1.92 -8.66 0.86
N THR A 92 1.37 -9.55 0.02
CA THR A 92 1.61 -9.52 -1.42
C THR A 92 0.34 -9.15 -2.16
N ASP A 93 0.48 -8.29 -3.19
CA ASP A 93 -0.62 -7.99 -4.11
C ASP A 93 -0.96 -9.21 -5.00
N SER A 94 -2.04 -9.11 -5.77
CA SER A 94 -2.46 -10.18 -6.68
C SER A 94 -1.63 -10.28 -7.96
N GLY A 95 -0.87 -9.23 -8.31
CA GLY A 95 -0.24 -9.03 -9.62
C GLY A 95 -1.16 -8.43 -10.68
N GLY A 96 -2.45 -8.28 -10.41
CA GLY A 96 -3.46 -7.79 -11.36
C GLY A 96 -3.18 -6.37 -11.88
N PHE A 97 -2.79 -5.46 -11.01
CA PHE A 97 -2.46 -4.08 -11.39
C PHE A 97 -1.23 -3.99 -12.32
N GLN A 98 -0.19 -4.79 -12.06
CA GLN A 98 1.02 -4.80 -12.90
C GLN A 98 0.74 -5.38 -14.28
N LEU A 99 -0.14 -6.35 -14.38
CA LEU A 99 -0.63 -6.86 -15.68
C LEU A 99 -1.32 -5.76 -16.48
N PHE A 100 -2.12 -4.95 -15.80
CA PHE A 100 -2.79 -3.81 -16.41
C PHE A 100 -1.81 -2.70 -16.82
N SER A 101 -0.85 -2.33 -15.96
CA SER A 101 0.01 -1.16 -16.13
C SER A 101 1.27 -1.41 -16.97
N LEU A 102 1.83 -2.62 -16.96
CA LEU A 102 3.12 -2.97 -17.57
C LEU A 102 2.99 -3.85 -18.81
N ALA A 103 1.94 -4.66 -18.89
CA ALA A 103 1.80 -5.62 -19.96
C ALA A 103 1.01 -5.01 -21.14
N LYS A 104 1.73 -4.32 -22.06
CA LYS A 104 1.15 -3.72 -23.27
C LYS A 104 0.31 -4.68 -24.12
N LEU A 105 0.43 -6.00 -23.92
CA LEU A 105 -0.24 -7.06 -24.65
C LEU A 105 -0.97 -8.06 -23.72
N ALA A 106 -1.40 -7.63 -22.55
CA ALA A 106 -2.20 -8.49 -21.68
C ALA A 106 -3.59 -8.74 -22.27
N LYS A 107 -3.95 -10.02 -22.40
CA LYS A 107 -5.30 -10.43 -22.79
C LYS A 107 -6.01 -11.00 -21.56
N ILE A 108 -7.13 -10.38 -21.20
CA ILE A 108 -7.97 -10.84 -20.11
C ILE A 108 -9.07 -11.73 -20.66
N SER A 109 -9.25 -12.88 -20.06
CA SER A 109 -10.32 -13.84 -20.34
C SER A 109 -10.96 -14.30 -19.02
N GLU A 110 -11.98 -15.12 -19.11
CA GLU A 110 -12.59 -15.77 -17.94
C GLU A 110 -11.58 -16.68 -17.20
N GLU A 111 -10.67 -17.28 -17.90
CA GLU A 111 -9.66 -18.18 -17.34
C GLU A 111 -8.62 -17.42 -16.50
N GLY A 112 -8.19 -16.23 -16.95
CA GLY A 112 -7.16 -15.43 -16.33
C GLY A 112 -6.59 -14.37 -17.26
N ALA A 113 -5.40 -13.89 -16.95
CA ALA A 113 -4.66 -12.90 -17.72
C ALA A 113 -3.45 -13.53 -18.42
N THR A 114 -3.47 -13.55 -19.77
CA THR A 114 -2.30 -13.96 -20.57
C THR A 114 -1.45 -12.73 -20.86
N PHE A 115 -0.15 -12.81 -20.60
CA PHE A 115 0.79 -11.70 -20.82
C PHE A 115 2.16 -12.19 -21.26
N GLN A 116 2.99 -11.25 -21.76
CA GLN A 116 4.40 -11.50 -22.03
C GLN A 116 5.26 -10.87 -20.93
N SER A 117 6.23 -11.64 -20.44
CA SER A 117 7.23 -11.15 -19.50
C SER A 117 8.02 -9.98 -20.13
N HIS A 118 8.14 -8.88 -19.39
CA HIS A 118 8.96 -7.73 -19.79
C HIS A 118 10.46 -7.99 -19.65
N ILE A 119 10.85 -9.14 -19.06
CA ILE A 119 12.24 -9.51 -18.81
C ILE A 119 12.82 -10.28 -20.01
N ASP A 120 12.09 -11.28 -20.50
CA ASP A 120 12.57 -12.24 -21.49
C ASP A 120 11.57 -12.52 -22.62
N GLY A 121 10.39 -11.90 -22.59
CA GLY A 121 9.35 -12.06 -23.61
C GLY A 121 8.57 -13.38 -23.54
N THR A 122 8.82 -14.26 -22.55
CA THR A 122 8.06 -15.50 -22.38
C THR A 122 6.59 -15.24 -22.12
N ARG A 123 5.72 -16.14 -22.60
CA ARG A 123 4.27 -16.03 -22.37
C ARG A 123 3.88 -16.73 -21.08
N HIS A 124 3.04 -16.06 -20.31
CA HIS A 124 2.51 -16.53 -19.07
C HIS A 124 0.98 -16.42 -19.04
N LEU A 125 0.34 -17.34 -18.34
CA LEU A 125 -1.08 -17.26 -17.97
C LEU A 125 -1.15 -17.18 -16.45
N LEU A 126 -1.64 -16.06 -15.94
CA LEU A 126 -1.95 -15.88 -14.52
C LEU A 126 -3.44 -16.10 -14.31
N THR A 127 -3.80 -17.28 -13.79
CA THR A 127 -5.16 -17.57 -13.34
C THR A 127 -5.35 -17.20 -11.88
N PRO A 128 -6.59 -17.09 -11.37
CA PRO A 128 -6.85 -16.90 -9.93
C PRO A 128 -6.13 -17.92 -9.05
N GLU A 129 -6.17 -19.19 -9.43
CA GLU A 129 -5.50 -20.27 -8.71
C GLU A 129 -3.98 -20.09 -8.69
N LYS A 130 -3.40 -19.70 -9.84
CA LYS A 130 -1.96 -19.47 -9.97
C LYS A 130 -1.51 -18.26 -9.16
N ALA A 131 -2.32 -17.19 -9.10
CA ALA A 131 -2.03 -16.01 -8.29
C ALA A 131 -1.99 -16.36 -6.79
N VAL A 132 -2.91 -17.20 -6.31
CA VAL A 132 -2.91 -17.70 -4.93
C VAL A 132 -1.72 -18.62 -4.68
N GLU A 133 -1.44 -19.55 -5.59
CA GLU A 133 -0.29 -20.48 -5.50
C GLU A 133 1.04 -19.74 -5.37
N ILE A 134 1.26 -18.73 -6.21
CA ILE A 134 2.49 -17.92 -6.16
C ILE A 134 2.63 -17.24 -4.80
N GLN A 135 1.59 -16.58 -4.30
CA GLN A 135 1.64 -15.87 -3.02
C GLN A 135 1.85 -16.82 -1.83
N ILE A 136 1.30 -18.04 -1.88
CA ILE A 136 1.57 -19.10 -0.89
C ILE A 136 3.02 -19.56 -0.98
N CYS A 137 3.55 -19.76 -2.19
CA CYS A 137 4.97 -20.10 -2.41
C CYS A 137 5.90 -19.00 -1.87
N LEU A 138 5.56 -17.73 -2.07
CA LEU A 138 6.30 -16.61 -1.48
C LEU A 138 6.28 -16.65 0.06
N GLY A 139 5.33 -17.34 0.69
CA GLY A 139 5.18 -17.42 2.14
C GLY A 139 4.60 -16.16 2.76
N SER A 140 3.78 -15.41 2.01
CA SER A 140 3.16 -14.17 2.45
C SER A 140 2.18 -14.39 3.59
N ASP A 141 2.08 -13.43 4.53
CA ASP A 141 1.13 -13.49 5.65
C ASP A 141 -0.27 -13.03 5.26
N VAL A 142 -0.34 -12.06 4.33
CA VAL A 142 -1.59 -11.60 3.73
C VAL A 142 -1.45 -11.68 2.21
N ILE A 143 -2.41 -12.30 1.57
CA ILE A 143 -2.48 -12.48 0.12
C ILE A 143 -3.76 -11.89 -0.44
N MET A 144 -3.72 -11.47 -1.70
CA MET A 144 -4.84 -10.80 -2.36
C MET A 144 -5.46 -11.68 -3.44
N CYS A 145 -6.79 -11.60 -3.59
CA CYS A 145 -7.47 -12.18 -4.75
C CYS A 145 -6.98 -11.53 -6.04
N LEU A 146 -6.91 -12.29 -7.14
CA LEU A 146 -6.70 -11.71 -8.47
C LEU A 146 -7.93 -10.89 -8.85
N ASP A 147 -7.71 -9.68 -9.34
CA ASP A 147 -8.73 -8.73 -9.74
C ASP A 147 -8.45 -8.13 -11.10
N ARG A 148 -9.48 -7.57 -11.73
CA ARG A 148 -9.35 -6.81 -12.96
C ARG A 148 -9.49 -5.32 -12.67
N CYS A 149 -8.37 -4.66 -12.45
CA CYS A 149 -8.30 -3.21 -12.35
C CYS A 149 -8.58 -2.57 -13.72
N ILE A 150 -9.26 -1.43 -13.72
CA ILE A 150 -9.54 -0.61 -14.93
C ILE A 150 -9.05 0.82 -14.71
N GLN A 151 -8.70 1.48 -15.81
CA GLN A 151 -8.20 2.86 -15.78
C GLN A 151 -9.37 3.85 -15.67
N TYR A 152 -9.09 5.00 -15.10
CA TYR A 152 -9.96 6.16 -15.19
C TYR A 152 -9.57 7.04 -16.41
N PRO A 153 -10.54 7.62 -17.13
CA PRO A 153 -11.97 7.32 -17.07
C PRO A 153 -12.32 5.99 -17.76
N ALA A 154 -13.40 5.35 -17.34
CA ALA A 154 -13.91 4.13 -17.95
C ALA A 154 -15.43 4.21 -18.14
N GLU A 155 -15.91 3.56 -19.18
CA GLU A 155 -17.34 3.43 -19.42
C GLU A 155 -17.99 2.48 -18.40
N ARG A 156 -19.23 2.76 -18.01
CA ARG A 156 -19.96 1.97 -17.02
C ARG A 156 -20.09 0.49 -17.40
N GLU A 157 -20.43 0.22 -18.66
CA GLU A 157 -20.59 -1.16 -19.14
C GLU A 157 -19.28 -1.93 -19.15
N HIS A 158 -18.16 -1.28 -19.49
CA HIS A 158 -16.83 -1.88 -19.39
C HIS A 158 -16.47 -2.20 -17.93
N THR A 159 -16.78 -1.27 -17.01
CA THR A 159 -16.56 -1.44 -15.56
C THR A 159 -17.38 -2.60 -15.00
N ARG A 160 -18.68 -2.71 -15.40
CA ARG A 160 -19.57 -3.80 -14.99
C ARG A 160 -19.02 -5.16 -15.41
N LYS A 161 -18.59 -5.30 -16.67
CA LYS A 161 -17.98 -6.56 -17.17
C LYS A 161 -16.67 -6.90 -16.44
N ALA A 162 -15.87 -5.90 -16.11
CA ALA A 162 -14.64 -6.12 -15.32
C ALA A 162 -14.95 -6.58 -13.90
N LEU A 163 -15.96 -6.00 -13.28
CA LEU A 163 -16.45 -6.39 -11.96
C LEU A 163 -16.94 -7.84 -11.94
N GLU A 164 -17.72 -8.25 -12.91
CA GLU A 164 -18.24 -9.62 -13.02
C GLU A 164 -17.10 -10.66 -13.09
N ILE A 165 -16.06 -10.38 -13.89
CA ILE A 165 -14.87 -11.23 -13.94
C ILE A 165 -14.17 -11.23 -12.57
N THR A 166 -13.97 -10.07 -11.94
CA THR A 166 -13.34 -9.95 -10.63
C THR A 166 -14.07 -10.79 -9.57
N THR A 167 -15.40 -10.74 -9.55
CA THR A 167 -16.21 -11.52 -8.59
C THR A 167 -16.04 -13.03 -8.79
N ARG A 168 -16.08 -13.52 -10.04
CA ARG A 168 -15.85 -14.96 -10.32
C ARG A 168 -14.41 -15.37 -10.00
N TRP A 169 -13.44 -14.51 -10.27
CA TRP A 169 -12.05 -14.77 -9.89
C TRP A 169 -11.84 -14.78 -8.37
N ALA A 170 -12.55 -13.93 -7.62
CA ALA A 170 -12.51 -13.93 -6.17
C ALA A 170 -13.00 -15.27 -5.58
N GLU A 171 -14.08 -15.85 -6.12
CA GLU A 171 -14.58 -17.18 -5.74
C GLU A 171 -13.53 -18.26 -6.01
N ARG A 172 -12.93 -18.26 -7.20
CA ARG A 172 -11.86 -19.20 -7.58
C ARG A 172 -10.62 -19.05 -6.69
N CYS A 173 -10.22 -17.81 -6.37
CA CYS A 173 -9.14 -17.55 -5.40
C CYS A 173 -9.48 -18.12 -4.02
N LYS A 174 -10.71 -17.93 -3.54
CA LYS A 174 -11.15 -18.45 -2.25
C LYS A 174 -11.09 -19.98 -2.20
N THR A 175 -11.58 -20.65 -3.24
CA THR A 175 -11.51 -22.11 -3.38
C THR A 175 -10.08 -22.63 -3.41
N ALA A 176 -9.20 -21.98 -4.20
CA ALA A 176 -7.80 -22.34 -4.28
C ALA A 176 -7.07 -22.13 -2.95
N TRP A 177 -7.37 -21.03 -2.24
CA TRP A 177 -6.82 -20.77 -0.93
C TRP A 177 -7.26 -21.80 0.12
N GLN A 178 -8.53 -22.16 0.16
CA GLN A 178 -9.06 -23.18 1.07
C GLN A 178 -8.39 -24.54 0.88
N SER A 179 -8.09 -24.91 -0.36
CA SER A 179 -7.47 -26.20 -0.69
C SER A 179 -5.95 -26.26 -0.44
N ARG A 180 -5.26 -25.11 -0.43
CA ARG A 180 -3.79 -25.05 -0.40
C ARG A 180 -3.21 -24.35 0.82
N SER A 181 -3.98 -23.49 1.46
CA SER A 181 -3.50 -22.74 2.63
C SER A 181 -3.59 -23.62 3.88
N ASN A 182 -2.45 -23.79 4.55
CA ASN A 182 -2.41 -24.42 5.88
C ASN A 182 -2.88 -23.48 7.00
N GLY A 183 -3.68 -22.44 6.67
CA GLY A 183 -4.16 -21.42 7.61
C GLY A 183 -3.11 -20.35 7.98
N ASN A 184 -1.95 -20.36 7.35
CA ASN A 184 -0.85 -19.42 7.67
C ASN A 184 -0.98 -18.07 6.96
N ALA A 185 -1.64 -18.02 5.79
CA ALA A 185 -1.87 -16.81 5.02
C ALA A 185 -3.33 -16.38 5.11
N ALA A 186 -3.59 -15.10 5.35
CA ALA A 186 -4.92 -14.51 5.27
C ALA A 186 -5.22 -14.09 3.82
N LEU A 187 -6.43 -14.40 3.32
CA LEU A 187 -6.87 -13.98 1.99
C LEU A 187 -7.78 -12.77 2.08
N PHE A 188 -7.48 -11.71 1.31
CA PHE A 188 -8.30 -10.50 1.20
C PHE A 188 -9.01 -10.45 -0.14
N GLY A 189 -10.32 -10.12 -0.11
CA GLY A 189 -11.10 -9.81 -1.30
C GLY A 189 -10.87 -8.36 -1.76
N ILE A 190 -10.99 -8.09 -3.06
CA ILE A 190 -10.80 -6.75 -3.64
C ILE A 190 -12.13 -6.25 -4.22
N VAL A 191 -12.64 -5.17 -3.64
CA VAL A 191 -13.85 -4.48 -4.13
C VAL A 191 -13.45 -3.55 -5.27
N GLN A 192 -13.92 -3.85 -6.47
CA GLN A 192 -13.78 -3.04 -7.67
C GLN A 192 -15.11 -2.29 -7.95
N GLY A 193 -15.26 -1.64 -9.10
CA GLY A 193 -16.49 -0.94 -9.51
C GLY A 193 -16.24 0.44 -10.14
N GLY A 194 -14.95 0.80 -10.34
CA GLY A 194 -14.56 2.09 -10.91
C GLY A 194 -15.11 3.26 -10.08
N MET A 195 -15.61 4.30 -10.77
CA MET A 195 -16.19 5.48 -10.13
C MET A 195 -17.74 5.43 -10.15
N PHE A 196 -18.31 4.22 -10.01
CA PHE A 196 -19.75 4.00 -10.00
C PHE A 196 -20.18 3.42 -8.65
N LYS A 197 -20.91 4.20 -7.85
CA LYS A 197 -21.35 3.83 -6.50
C LYS A 197 -22.12 2.52 -6.45
N ASP A 198 -23.07 2.36 -7.37
CA ASP A 198 -23.89 1.15 -7.50
C ASP A 198 -23.07 -0.10 -7.82
N LEU A 199 -22.04 0.03 -8.69
CA LEU A 199 -21.16 -1.09 -8.99
C LEU A 199 -20.24 -1.44 -7.80
N ARG A 200 -19.79 -0.45 -7.04
CA ARG A 200 -19.02 -0.69 -5.81
C ARG A 200 -19.85 -1.35 -4.73
N GLU A 201 -21.12 -0.98 -4.60
CA GLU A 201 -22.06 -1.62 -3.70
C GLU A 201 -22.31 -3.06 -4.11
N THR A 202 -22.63 -3.32 -5.38
CA THR A 202 -22.76 -4.68 -5.93
C THR A 202 -21.49 -5.51 -5.71
N ALA A 203 -20.29 -4.92 -5.88
CA ALA A 203 -19.02 -5.59 -5.60
C ALA A 203 -18.90 -6.00 -4.13
N ALA A 204 -19.16 -5.08 -3.20
CA ALA A 204 -19.09 -5.37 -1.77
C ALA A 204 -20.07 -6.48 -1.37
N GLU A 205 -21.33 -6.36 -1.79
CA GLU A 205 -22.39 -7.36 -1.52
C GLU A 205 -22.03 -8.75 -2.07
N SER A 206 -21.44 -8.81 -3.26
CA SER A 206 -21.04 -10.08 -3.88
C SER A 206 -19.84 -10.74 -3.18
N LEU A 207 -18.95 -9.97 -2.55
CA LEU A 207 -17.74 -10.49 -1.93
C LEU A 207 -17.94 -10.88 -0.45
N ILE A 208 -18.86 -10.23 0.27
CA ILE A 208 -19.09 -10.46 1.70
C ILE A 208 -19.42 -11.94 2.01
N PRO A 209 -20.26 -12.65 1.21
CA PRO A 209 -20.59 -14.05 1.47
C PRO A 209 -19.39 -15.02 1.41
N PHE A 210 -18.31 -14.65 0.74
CA PHE A 210 -17.10 -15.49 0.70
C PHE A 210 -16.30 -15.48 2.00
N ASP A 211 -16.66 -14.66 2.98
CA ASP A 211 -16.01 -14.55 4.29
C ASP A 211 -14.48 -14.46 4.21
N PHE A 212 -13.99 -13.46 3.51
CA PHE A 212 -12.56 -13.14 3.44
C PHE A 212 -12.02 -12.69 4.81
N ASN A 213 -10.71 -12.85 5.03
CA ASN A 213 -10.05 -12.39 6.25
C ASN A 213 -10.00 -10.86 6.36
N GLY A 214 -10.08 -10.16 5.23
CA GLY A 214 -10.13 -8.71 5.12
C GLY A 214 -10.62 -8.30 3.73
N PHE A 215 -10.83 -7.00 3.54
CA PHE A 215 -11.30 -6.45 2.28
C PHE A 215 -10.43 -5.29 1.85
N ALA A 216 -10.08 -5.26 0.57
CA ALA A 216 -9.41 -4.11 -0.04
C ALA A 216 -10.36 -3.37 -0.98
N ILE A 217 -10.15 -2.07 -1.13
CA ILE A 217 -10.76 -1.25 -2.15
C ILE A 217 -9.71 -1.01 -3.23
N GLY A 218 -9.94 -1.63 -4.40
CA GLY A 218 -9.12 -1.45 -5.58
C GLY A 218 -9.70 -0.43 -6.57
N GLY A 219 -8.94 -0.12 -7.62
CA GLY A 219 -9.37 0.80 -8.68
C GLY A 219 -9.55 2.24 -8.21
N LEU A 220 -8.81 2.66 -7.19
CA LEU A 220 -8.62 4.03 -6.77
C LEU A 220 -7.18 4.47 -7.05
N SER A 221 -6.92 5.78 -7.15
CA SER A 221 -5.60 6.34 -7.53
C SER A 221 -5.12 5.85 -8.91
N VAL A 222 -6.06 5.70 -9.85
CA VAL A 222 -5.83 5.25 -11.23
C VAL A 222 -6.00 6.38 -12.25
N GLY A 223 -5.96 7.64 -11.80
CA GLY A 223 -6.04 8.85 -12.62
C GLY A 223 -7.22 9.77 -12.31
N GLU A 224 -8.10 9.41 -11.41
CA GLU A 224 -9.24 10.21 -10.98
C GLU A 224 -8.82 11.39 -10.07
N PRO A 225 -9.62 12.48 -10.01
CA PRO A 225 -9.47 13.54 -9.01
C PRO A 225 -9.59 12.99 -7.58
N VAL A 226 -8.89 13.63 -6.62
CA VAL A 226 -8.87 13.21 -5.21
C VAL A 226 -10.27 13.20 -4.60
N GLU A 227 -11.10 14.17 -4.95
CA GLU A 227 -12.47 14.29 -4.47
C GLU A 227 -13.33 13.09 -4.88
N ILE A 228 -13.18 12.59 -6.11
CA ILE A 228 -13.86 11.38 -6.58
C ILE A 228 -13.33 10.14 -5.86
N MET A 229 -12.02 10.04 -5.66
CA MET A 229 -11.41 8.96 -4.90
C MET A 229 -12.00 8.89 -3.48
N LEU A 230 -12.05 10.02 -2.78
CA LEU A 230 -12.60 10.11 -1.42
C LEU A 230 -14.10 9.79 -1.40
N GLU A 231 -14.86 10.27 -2.38
CA GLU A 231 -16.31 9.98 -2.52
C GLU A 231 -16.56 8.48 -2.70
N MET A 232 -15.76 7.79 -3.53
CA MET A 232 -15.89 6.35 -3.74
C MET A 232 -15.47 5.57 -2.48
N ALA A 233 -14.43 5.99 -1.77
CA ALA A 233 -14.03 5.39 -0.51
C ALA A 233 -15.09 5.59 0.58
N ASP A 234 -15.65 6.80 0.70
CA ASP A 234 -16.72 7.14 1.64
C ASP A 234 -17.96 6.27 1.43
N HIS A 235 -18.34 6.06 0.17
CA HIS A 235 -19.46 5.21 -0.20
C HIS A 235 -19.20 3.73 0.08
N THR A 236 -17.99 3.23 -0.17
CA THR A 236 -17.69 1.80 -0.17
C THR A 236 -17.32 1.27 1.24
N LEU A 237 -16.51 2.01 2.00
CA LEU A 237 -15.99 1.55 3.30
C LEU A 237 -17.08 1.16 4.30
N PRO A 238 -18.22 1.88 4.44
CA PRO A 238 -19.30 1.50 5.36
C PRO A 238 -20.03 0.21 4.99
N LYS A 239 -19.99 -0.20 3.71
CA LYS A 239 -20.62 -1.45 3.23
C LYS A 239 -19.84 -2.71 3.67
N LEU A 240 -18.54 -2.55 3.99
CA LEU A 240 -17.68 -3.67 4.37
C LEU A 240 -17.82 -4.03 5.84
N PRO A 241 -17.68 -5.34 6.21
CA PRO A 241 -17.84 -5.81 7.56
C PRO A 241 -16.94 -5.08 8.56
N ARG A 242 -17.53 -4.59 9.67
CA ARG A 242 -16.80 -3.84 10.70
C ARG A 242 -15.71 -4.65 11.39
N ALA A 243 -15.91 -5.96 11.55
CA ALA A 243 -14.97 -6.87 12.20
C ALA A 243 -13.77 -7.29 11.32
N LYS A 244 -13.69 -6.77 10.10
CA LYS A 244 -12.61 -7.10 9.15
C LYS A 244 -11.75 -5.87 8.86
N PRO A 245 -10.43 -6.02 8.65
CA PRO A 245 -9.58 -4.91 8.25
C PRO A 245 -9.91 -4.45 6.82
N LYS A 246 -9.79 -3.15 6.59
CA LYS A 246 -10.12 -2.46 5.34
C LYS A 246 -8.87 -1.80 4.77
N TYR A 247 -8.48 -2.21 3.59
CA TYR A 247 -7.26 -1.79 2.93
C TYR A 247 -7.56 -0.95 1.69
N ILE A 248 -7.01 0.27 1.58
CA ILE A 248 -7.07 1.09 0.37
C ILE A 248 -5.77 0.90 -0.40
N MET A 249 -5.86 0.32 -1.59
CA MET A 249 -4.70 -0.08 -2.39
C MET A 249 -4.10 1.09 -3.16
N GLY A 250 -2.77 1.21 -3.11
CA GLY A 250 -1.99 2.13 -3.95
C GLY A 250 -2.14 3.62 -3.65
N VAL A 251 -2.73 3.98 -2.53
CA VAL A 251 -2.97 5.36 -2.11
C VAL A 251 -2.08 5.69 -0.90
N GLY A 252 -1.46 6.82 -0.82
CA GLY A 252 -1.39 8.04 -1.51
C GLY A 252 -0.50 9.09 -0.83
N THR A 253 -0.91 10.34 -0.92
CA THR A 253 -0.23 11.43 -0.21
C THR A 253 -0.55 11.38 1.29
N PRO A 254 0.23 12.06 2.15
CA PRO A 254 -0.07 12.14 3.58
C PRO A 254 -1.48 12.65 3.88
N GLU A 255 -1.96 13.62 3.10
CA GLU A 255 -3.32 14.17 3.21
C GLU A 255 -4.38 13.09 2.91
N ASN A 256 -4.19 12.34 1.81
CA ASN A 256 -5.11 11.27 1.43
C ASN A 256 -5.19 10.20 2.51
N LEU A 257 -4.06 9.85 3.15
CA LEU A 257 -4.04 8.88 4.23
C LEU A 257 -4.89 9.34 5.43
N ILE A 258 -4.75 10.61 5.85
CA ILE A 258 -5.53 11.17 6.96
C ILE A 258 -7.03 11.14 6.63
N GLU A 259 -7.42 11.60 5.43
CA GLU A 259 -8.82 11.61 5.01
C GLU A 259 -9.41 10.20 4.93
N LEU A 260 -8.68 9.25 4.35
CA LEU A 260 -9.16 7.88 4.24
C LEU A 260 -9.24 7.16 5.60
N VAL A 261 -8.36 7.50 6.55
CA VAL A 261 -8.50 7.03 7.94
C VAL A 261 -9.77 7.60 8.57
N ALA A 262 -10.08 8.89 8.35
CA ALA A 262 -11.34 9.50 8.80
C ALA A 262 -12.58 8.76 8.27
N LEU A 263 -12.47 8.17 7.08
CA LEU A 263 -13.53 7.36 6.44
C LEU A 263 -13.56 5.89 6.92
N GLY A 264 -12.61 5.46 7.75
CA GLY A 264 -12.57 4.14 8.38
C GLY A 264 -11.68 3.11 7.68
N ALA A 265 -10.67 3.53 6.93
CA ALA A 265 -9.65 2.66 6.38
C ALA A 265 -8.55 2.32 7.41
N ASP A 266 -8.00 1.09 7.34
CA ASP A 266 -7.03 0.56 8.30
C ASP A 266 -5.62 0.40 7.71
N MET A 267 -5.51 0.11 6.41
CA MET A 267 -4.25 -0.26 5.77
C MET A 267 -4.04 0.50 4.48
N PHE A 268 -2.79 0.84 4.19
CA PHE A 268 -2.40 1.62 3.01
C PHE A 268 -1.04 1.17 2.49
N ASP A 269 -0.85 1.28 1.19
CA ASP A 269 0.45 1.21 0.54
C ASP A 269 0.57 2.29 -0.52
N CYS A 270 1.77 2.74 -0.79
CA CYS A 270 2.05 3.57 -1.95
C CYS A 270 3.56 3.59 -2.25
N VAL A 271 3.89 3.73 -3.53
CA VAL A 271 5.29 3.89 -3.96
C VAL A 271 5.83 5.31 -3.78
N LEU A 272 4.97 6.29 -3.45
CA LEU A 272 5.35 7.71 -3.37
C LEU A 272 6.53 7.97 -2.44
N PRO A 273 6.62 7.44 -1.20
CA PRO A 273 7.75 7.73 -0.33
C PRO A 273 9.09 7.41 -0.98
N THR A 274 9.21 6.23 -1.58
CA THR A 274 10.47 5.78 -2.20
C THR A 274 10.68 6.36 -3.59
N ARG A 275 9.62 6.50 -4.41
CA ARG A 275 9.72 7.05 -5.76
C ARG A 275 10.06 8.54 -5.74
N ASN A 276 9.35 9.31 -4.93
CA ASN A 276 9.56 10.75 -4.81
C ASN A 276 10.95 11.06 -4.25
N ALA A 277 11.42 10.33 -3.24
CA ALA A 277 12.76 10.47 -2.69
C ALA A 277 13.87 10.35 -3.76
N ARG A 278 13.74 9.37 -4.66
CA ARG A 278 14.67 9.18 -5.77
C ARG A 278 14.58 10.28 -6.84
N ASN A 279 13.44 10.97 -6.90
CA ASN A 279 13.21 12.13 -7.76
C ASN A 279 13.51 13.46 -7.05
N GLY A 280 14.13 13.42 -5.87
CA GLY A 280 14.51 14.60 -5.10
C GLY A 280 13.40 15.27 -4.32
N GLN A 281 12.21 14.65 -4.28
CA GLN A 281 11.07 15.18 -3.55
C GLN A 281 10.94 14.50 -2.18
N VAL A 282 10.94 15.29 -1.11
CA VAL A 282 10.81 14.82 0.27
C VAL A 282 9.60 15.46 0.94
N PHE A 283 8.96 14.70 1.83
CA PHE A 283 7.81 15.15 2.60
C PHE A 283 8.25 15.76 3.94
N SER A 284 7.55 16.76 4.40
CA SER A 284 7.78 17.36 5.73
C SER A 284 6.46 17.81 6.36
N HIS A 285 6.50 18.14 7.64
CA HIS A 285 5.33 18.73 8.33
C HIS A 285 4.90 20.07 7.71
N GLN A 286 5.81 20.76 7.03
CA GLN A 286 5.56 22.04 6.36
C GLN A 286 5.15 21.92 4.88
N GLY A 287 5.01 20.69 4.35
CA GLY A 287 4.71 20.45 2.96
C GLY A 287 5.79 19.63 2.25
N THR A 288 5.83 19.71 0.93
CA THR A 288 6.77 18.95 0.10
C THR A 288 7.94 19.82 -0.33
N LEU A 289 9.15 19.29 -0.20
CA LEU A 289 10.40 19.97 -0.60
C LEU A 289 10.97 19.26 -1.84
N ASN A 290 11.47 20.03 -2.80
CA ASN A 290 12.34 19.50 -3.86
C ASN A 290 13.79 19.85 -3.53
N ILE A 291 14.58 18.85 -3.13
CA ILE A 291 15.94 19.05 -2.65
C ILE A 291 16.90 19.61 -3.71
N SER A 292 16.57 19.50 -5.00
CA SER A 292 17.38 20.09 -6.07
C SER A 292 17.31 21.61 -6.13
N ASN A 293 16.32 22.24 -5.46
CA ASN A 293 16.10 23.68 -5.51
C ASN A 293 17.35 24.45 -5.02
N ALA A 294 17.70 25.50 -5.76
CA ALA A 294 18.91 26.35 -5.48
C ALA A 294 18.88 27.01 -4.09
N LYS A 295 17.69 27.30 -3.55
CA LYS A 295 17.54 27.90 -2.21
C LYS A 295 18.18 27.06 -1.09
N TYR A 296 18.33 25.73 -1.29
CA TYR A 296 18.92 24.83 -0.30
C TYR A 296 20.44 24.72 -0.38
N ARG A 297 21.11 25.44 -1.29
CA ARG A 297 22.58 25.37 -1.48
C ARG A 297 23.38 25.66 -0.21
N TYR A 298 22.90 26.58 0.61
CA TYR A 298 23.55 27.00 1.85
C TYR A 298 22.70 26.75 3.09
N ASP A 299 21.61 25.94 2.96
CA ASP A 299 20.68 25.69 4.04
C ASP A 299 21.21 24.61 4.99
N THR A 300 21.59 25.04 6.19
CA THR A 300 22.14 24.18 7.26
C THR A 300 21.06 23.43 8.05
N ASN A 301 19.77 23.73 7.82
CA ASN A 301 18.68 23.05 8.50
C ASN A 301 18.50 21.60 8.00
N PRO A 302 17.89 20.70 8.80
CA PRO A 302 17.47 19.37 8.36
C PRO A 302 16.35 19.46 7.31
N LEU A 303 16.01 18.33 6.67
CA LEU A 303 14.86 18.26 5.73
C LEU A 303 13.57 18.75 6.41
N ASP A 304 13.37 18.33 7.64
CA ASP A 304 12.22 18.68 8.45
C ASP A 304 12.67 18.88 9.90
N PRO A 305 12.56 20.11 10.46
CA PRO A 305 12.99 20.40 11.83
C PRO A 305 12.23 19.62 12.92
N GLU A 306 11.00 19.17 12.63
CA GLU A 306 10.19 18.39 13.56
C GLU A 306 10.43 16.88 13.44
N CYS A 307 11.21 16.44 12.46
CA CYS A 307 11.46 15.04 12.18
C CYS A 307 12.70 14.52 12.92
N THR A 308 12.55 13.40 13.62
CA THR A 308 13.63 12.75 14.39
C THR A 308 14.29 11.58 13.67
N CYS A 309 14.03 11.38 12.36
CA CYS A 309 14.65 10.30 11.61
C CYS A 309 16.17 10.46 11.51
N TYR A 310 16.88 9.37 11.22
CA TYR A 310 18.33 9.36 11.06
C TYR A 310 18.83 10.46 10.11
N THR A 311 18.14 10.68 8.98
CA THR A 311 18.54 11.69 8.00
C THR A 311 18.44 13.10 8.58
N CYS A 312 17.32 13.47 9.21
CA CYS A 312 17.14 14.80 9.79
C CYS A 312 18.05 15.08 11.00
N SER A 313 18.36 14.04 11.78
CA SER A 313 19.23 14.16 12.94
C SER A 313 20.71 14.37 12.57
N ASN A 314 21.12 14.01 11.35
CA ASN A 314 22.55 13.96 11.00
C ASN A 314 22.94 14.82 9.80
N TYR A 315 22.00 15.24 8.94
CA TYR A 315 22.33 15.87 7.66
C TYR A 315 21.51 17.13 7.38
N SER A 316 22.17 18.13 6.81
CA SER A 316 21.54 19.38 6.36
C SER A 316 20.97 19.26 4.94
N ARG A 317 20.02 20.15 4.62
CA ARG A 317 19.50 20.30 3.25
C ARG A 317 20.61 20.61 2.25
N ALA A 318 21.60 21.44 2.63
CA ALA A 318 22.74 21.76 1.76
C ALA A 318 23.53 20.50 1.37
N TYR A 319 23.83 19.62 2.34
CA TYR A 319 24.57 18.39 2.07
C TYR A 319 23.74 17.41 1.23
N LEU A 320 22.47 17.19 1.57
CA LEU A 320 21.57 16.32 0.81
C LEU A 320 21.36 16.83 -0.62
N ARG A 321 21.26 18.15 -0.82
CA ARG A 321 21.23 18.76 -2.14
C ARG A 321 22.53 18.49 -2.91
N HIS A 322 23.67 18.67 -2.27
CA HIS A 322 24.97 18.38 -2.90
C HIS A 322 25.02 16.93 -3.39
N LEU A 323 24.71 15.97 -2.54
CA LEU A 323 24.70 14.55 -2.90
C LEU A 323 23.71 14.24 -4.04
N TYR A 324 22.53 14.85 -4.01
CA TYR A 324 21.51 14.65 -5.04
C TYR A 324 21.95 15.21 -6.39
N MET A 325 22.53 16.40 -6.41
CA MET A 325 23.06 17.04 -7.63
C MET A 325 24.26 16.29 -8.19
N ALA A 326 25.09 15.70 -7.33
CA ALA A 326 26.21 14.84 -7.69
C ALA A 326 25.79 13.42 -8.10
N LYS A 327 24.48 13.09 -8.00
CA LYS A 327 23.90 11.76 -8.27
C LYS A 327 24.49 10.64 -7.41
N GLU A 328 24.92 10.96 -6.19
CA GLU A 328 25.44 10.00 -5.24
C GLU A 328 24.31 9.07 -4.74
N LEU A 329 24.60 7.77 -4.64
CA LEU A 329 23.64 6.77 -4.17
C LEU A 329 23.13 7.07 -2.75
N LEU A 330 23.98 7.68 -1.93
CA LEU A 330 23.65 8.06 -0.55
C LEU A 330 22.49 9.07 -0.51
N ALA A 331 22.35 9.97 -1.49
CA ALA A 331 21.22 10.89 -1.56
C ALA A 331 19.89 10.14 -1.64
N TYR A 332 19.79 9.16 -2.51
CA TYR A 332 18.57 8.38 -2.71
C TYR A 332 18.21 7.56 -1.46
N ARG A 333 19.22 7.01 -0.78
CA ARG A 333 19.05 6.27 0.47
C ARG A 333 18.54 7.17 1.60
N LEU A 334 19.23 8.29 1.86
CA LEU A 334 18.87 9.21 2.94
C LEU A 334 17.49 9.86 2.75
N ASN A 335 17.18 10.30 1.52
CA ASN A 335 15.86 10.84 1.19
C ASN A 335 14.76 9.77 1.33
N THR A 336 15.04 8.52 0.92
CA THR A 336 14.07 7.41 1.04
C THR A 336 13.82 7.07 2.50
N LEU A 337 14.89 6.99 3.31
CA LEU A 337 14.77 6.72 4.74
C LEU A 337 13.91 7.78 5.43
N HIS A 338 14.15 9.05 5.12
CA HIS A 338 13.35 10.15 5.64
C HIS A 338 11.87 10.03 5.23
N ASN A 339 11.58 9.85 3.95
CA ASN A 339 10.21 9.76 3.47
C ASN A 339 9.46 8.55 4.06
N VAL A 340 10.10 7.40 4.12
CA VAL A 340 9.50 6.20 4.71
C VAL A 340 9.21 6.42 6.19
N TYR A 341 10.19 6.94 6.94
CA TYR A 341 9.99 7.30 8.34
C TYR A 341 8.83 8.30 8.52
N PHE A 342 8.74 9.33 7.68
CA PHE A 342 7.68 10.32 7.73
C PHE A 342 6.28 9.68 7.63
N PHE A 343 6.07 8.79 6.66
CA PHE A 343 4.80 8.09 6.48
C PHE A 343 4.47 7.14 7.63
N LEU A 344 5.46 6.40 8.12
CA LEU A 344 5.27 5.48 9.25
C LEU A 344 4.96 6.24 10.54
N ASN A 345 5.69 7.33 10.79
CA ASN A 345 5.47 8.19 11.96
C ASN A 345 4.11 8.91 11.89
N LEU A 346 3.68 9.34 10.70
CA LEU A 346 2.35 9.92 10.50
C LEU A 346 1.25 8.92 10.93
N MET A 347 1.33 7.67 10.48
CA MET A 347 0.35 6.65 10.87
C MET A 347 0.39 6.33 12.36
N LYS A 348 1.56 6.36 12.98
CA LYS A 348 1.70 6.22 14.43
C LYS A 348 0.99 7.37 15.16
N GLN A 349 1.22 8.62 14.77
CA GLN A 349 0.57 9.80 15.35
C GLN A 349 -0.96 9.77 15.16
N VAL A 350 -1.42 9.37 13.96
CA VAL A 350 -2.84 9.18 13.66
C VAL A 350 -3.45 8.15 14.60
N ARG A 351 -2.80 6.99 14.79
CA ARG A 351 -3.27 5.96 15.72
C ARG A 351 -3.34 6.49 17.15
N GLU A 352 -2.29 7.16 17.62
CA GLU A 352 -2.25 7.75 18.97
C GLU A 352 -3.39 8.76 19.20
N ALA A 353 -3.69 9.58 18.18
CA ALA A 353 -4.80 10.53 18.23
C ALA A 353 -6.17 9.83 18.26
N ILE A 354 -6.35 8.71 17.53
CA ILE A 354 -7.59 7.92 17.58
C ILE A 354 -7.77 7.30 18.98
N VAL A 355 -6.71 6.69 19.53
CA VAL A 355 -6.77 6.05 20.85
C VAL A 355 -7.11 7.05 21.97
N LYS A 356 -6.70 8.31 21.83
CA LYS A 356 -7.02 9.41 22.77
C LYS A 356 -8.35 10.10 22.47
N ASP A 357 -9.06 9.72 21.40
CA ASP A 357 -10.24 10.41 20.86
C ASP A 357 -9.97 11.89 20.47
N GLU A 358 -8.75 12.17 19.99
CA GLU A 358 -8.28 13.51 19.58
C GLU A 358 -8.06 13.59 18.05
N PHE A 359 -8.56 12.63 17.27
CA PHE A 359 -8.23 12.51 15.85
C PHE A 359 -8.66 13.73 15.02
N GLU A 360 -9.84 14.30 15.29
CA GLU A 360 -10.31 15.48 14.55
C GLU A 360 -9.45 16.72 14.86
N SER A 361 -9.02 16.88 16.11
CA SER A 361 -8.08 17.93 16.51
C SER A 361 -6.70 17.75 15.83
N PHE A 362 -6.22 16.51 15.76
CA PHE A 362 -4.98 16.17 15.04
C PHE A 362 -5.10 16.54 13.56
N ARG A 363 -6.19 16.11 12.90
CA ARG A 363 -6.48 16.38 11.49
C ARG A 363 -6.50 17.88 11.19
N LYS A 364 -7.23 18.66 11.98
CA LYS A 364 -7.30 20.12 11.85
C LYS A 364 -5.91 20.76 11.99
N ASN A 365 -5.16 20.42 13.02
CA ASN A 365 -3.82 20.94 13.29
C ASN A 365 -2.85 20.59 12.14
N TYR A 366 -2.98 19.39 11.55
CA TYR A 366 -2.15 18.98 10.42
C TYR A 366 -2.32 19.92 9.21
N TYR A 367 -3.56 20.26 8.86
CA TYR A 367 -3.84 21.18 7.75
C TYR A 367 -3.49 22.63 8.07
N GLU A 368 -3.76 23.12 9.28
CA GLU A 368 -3.41 24.48 9.69
C GLU A 368 -1.91 24.75 9.57
N ARG A 369 -1.07 23.80 9.96
CA ARG A 369 0.41 23.91 9.82
C ARG A 369 0.83 24.03 8.36
N ARG A 370 0.26 23.22 7.47
CA ARG A 370 0.61 23.25 6.05
C ARG A 370 0.15 24.52 5.34
N CYS A 371 -1.09 24.95 5.57
CA CYS A 371 -1.61 26.22 5.04
C CYS A 371 -0.83 27.44 5.51
N TYR A 372 -0.32 27.43 6.75
CA TYR A 372 0.52 28.51 7.26
C TYR A 372 1.83 28.67 6.50
N HIS A 373 2.44 27.57 6.10
CA HIS A 373 3.71 27.56 5.36
C HIS A 373 3.55 27.87 3.88
N GLU A 374 2.47 27.42 3.25
CA GLU A 374 2.17 27.75 1.84
C GLU A 374 1.96 29.25 1.61
N ARG A 375 1.43 29.98 2.61
CA ARG A 375 1.27 31.45 2.55
C ARG A 375 2.57 32.23 2.73
N LYS A 376 3.64 31.58 3.20
CA LYS A 376 4.96 32.20 3.46
C LYS A 376 6.06 31.79 2.47
N SER A 377 5.82 30.82 1.60
CA SER A 377 6.74 30.35 0.56
C SER A 377 6.46 30.98 -0.79
#